data_22ef22493413b80eba7f196d4eef8996
#
_entry.id   22ef22493413b80eba7f196d4eef8996
#
_cell.length_a   1.000
_cell.length_b   1.000
_cell.length_c   1.000
_cell.angle_alpha   90.00
_cell.angle_beta   90.00
_cell.angle_gamma   90.00
#
_symmetry.space_group_name_H-M   'P 1'
#
loop_
_entity.id
_entity.type
_entity.pdbx_description
1 polymer ?
#
loop_
_entity_poly.entity_id
_entity_poly.type
_entity_poly.pdbx_seq_one_letter_code
_entity_poly.pdbx_strand_id
1 'polypeptide(L)'
;DRNGKIYQLIHDTLFARHTIGLNYCAIGVENIGSKKEPLTQAQINSNAKLVRYLKKNYNIEYLIGHYEYGKFRKSKLWKETSSTYFTEKEDPGSAFMKKVRELITDLKLKYEP
;
A
#
# COMPACT_ATOMS: atom_id res chain seq x y z
N ASP A 1 12.55 1.51 6.43
CA ASP A 1 13.74 0.69 6.20
C ASP A 1 13.58 -0.71 6.82
N ARG A 2 14.58 -1.58 6.70
CA ARG A 2 14.54 -2.96 7.19
C ARG A 2 14.47 -3.10 8.72
N ASN A 3 14.87 -2.06 9.45
CA ASN A 3 14.76 -2.00 10.91
C ASN A 3 13.39 -1.43 11.37
N GLY A 4 12.50 -1.14 10.44
CA GLY A 4 11.18 -0.60 10.71
C GLY A 4 11.14 0.93 10.90
N LYS A 5 12.25 1.65 10.67
CA LYS A 5 12.24 3.11 10.69
C LYS A 5 11.50 3.64 9.46
N ILE A 6 10.57 4.57 9.70
CA ILE A 6 9.73 5.19 8.67
C ILE A 6 10.32 6.56 8.31
N TYR A 7 10.38 6.85 7.01
CA TYR A 7 10.81 8.13 6.47
C TYR A 7 9.69 8.69 5.61
N GLN A 8 9.28 9.92 5.86
CA GLN A 8 8.36 10.64 4.98
C GLN A 8 9.19 11.34 3.90
N LEU A 9 9.00 10.95 2.64
CA LEU A 9 9.75 11.49 1.50
C LEU A 9 9.11 12.74 0.93
N ILE A 10 7.76 12.78 0.94
CA ILE A 10 6.95 13.94 0.50
C ILE A 10 5.74 14.04 1.42
N HIS A 11 5.07 15.19 1.41
CA HIS A 11 3.84 15.38 2.18
C HIS A 11 2.72 14.48 1.63
N ASP A 12 1.92 13.88 2.53
CA ASP A 12 0.90 12.86 2.21
C ASP A 12 -0.16 13.34 1.21
N THR A 13 -0.41 14.66 1.12
CA THR A 13 -1.39 15.26 0.21
C THR A 13 -0.82 15.64 -1.14
N LEU A 14 0.48 15.45 -1.36
CA LEU A 14 1.10 15.72 -2.65
C LEU A 14 1.01 14.50 -3.56
N PHE A 15 0.78 14.76 -4.84
CA PHE A 15 0.77 13.70 -5.85
C PHE A 15 2.13 13.01 -5.96
N ALA A 16 2.12 11.69 -5.93
CA ALA A 16 3.27 10.84 -6.19
C ALA A 16 2.93 9.71 -7.16
N ARG A 17 3.89 9.30 -7.95
CA ARG A 17 3.74 8.18 -8.89
C ARG A 17 4.22 6.88 -8.23
N HIS A 18 3.30 6.08 -7.74
CA HIS A 18 3.58 4.81 -7.05
C HIS A 18 2.68 3.66 -7.49
N THR A 19 1.46 3.94 -8.00
CA THR A 19 0.52 2.88 -8.40
C THR A 19 -0.33 3.35 -9.58
N ILE A 20 -0.20 2.69 -10.73
CA ILE A 20 -0.97 3.01 -11.93
C ILE A 20 -2.47 3.07 -11.60
N GLY A 21 -3.13 4.11 -12.07
CA GLY A 21 -4.57 4.32 -11.90
C GLY A 21 -5.02 4.81 -10.53
N LEU A 22 -4.21 4.68 -9.47
CA LEU A 22 -4.58 5.04 -8.10
C LEU A 22 -3.75 6.18 -7.50
N ASN A 23 -2.77 6.73 -8.21
CA ASN A 23 -1.90 7.80 -7.71
C ASN A 23 -2.64 9.03 -7.17
N TYR A 24 -3.87 9.33 -7.65
CA TYR A 24 -4.66 10.49 -7.25
C TYR A 24 -5.44 10.31 -5.94
N CYS A 25 -5.58 9.08 -5.49
CA CYS A 25 -6.43 8.75 -4.33
C CYS A 25 -5.76 7.83 -3.32
N ALA A 26 -4.45 7.59 -3.45
CA ALA A 26 -3.73 6.67 -2.58
C ALA A 26 -2.42 7.27 -2.06
N ILE A 27 -2.03 6.84 -0.87
CA ILE A 27 -0.71 7.09 -0.28
C ILE A 27 0.14 5.84 -0.52
N GLY A 28 1.31 6.01 -1.15
CA GLY A 28 2.24 4.93 -1.42
C GLY A 28 3.22 4.71 -0.26
N VAL A 29 3.50 3.44 0.03
CA VAL A 29 4.48 3.04 1.04
C VAL A 29 5.46 2.05 0.42
N GLU A 30 6.72 2.47 0.31
CA GLU A 30 7.82 1.61 -0.14
C GLU A 30 8.43 0.84 1.04
N ASN A 31 8.67 -0.45 0.83
CA ASN A 31 9.34 -1.31 1.80
C ASN A 31 10.66 -1.82 1.21
N ILE A 32 11.78 -1.49 1.84
CA ILE A 32 13.10 -1.92 1.38
C ILE A 32 13.26 -3.43 1.60
N GLY A 33 13.38 -4.17 0.52
CA GLY A 33 13.57 -5.61 0.53
C GLY A 33 13.69 -6.19 -0.89
N SER A 34 13.97 -7.47 -0.97
CA SER A 34 14.08 -8.21 -2.23
C SER A 34 13.80 -9.70 -2.00
N LYS A 35 13.82 -10.51 -3.08
CA LYS A 35 13.71 -11.98 -2.95
C LYS A 35 14.85 -12.58 -2.12
N LYS A 36 16.07 -11.99 -2.17
CA LYS A 36 17.22 -12.41 -1.38
C LYS A 36 17.23 -11.86 0.04
N GLU A 37 16.56 -10.73 0.24
CA GLU A 37 16.42 -10.05 1.52
C GLU A 37 14.94 -9.78 1.82
N PRO A 38 14.22 -10.80 2.29
CA PRO A 38 12.77 -10.68 2.52
C PRO A 38 12.44 -9.61 3.55
N LEU A 39 11.22 -9.07 3.44
CA LEU A 39 10.70 -8.07 4.37
C LEU A 39 10.66 -8.60 5.81
N THR A 40 10.98 -7.76 6.77
CA THR A 40 11.22 -8.12 8.16
C THR A 40 9.98 -7.98 9.05
N GLN A 41 10.00 -8.60 10.22
CA GLN A 41 8.96 -8.41 11.25
C GLN A 41 8.89 -6.95 11.72
N ALA A 42 10.03 -6.25 11.79
CA ALA A 42 10.08 -4.83 12.13
C ALA A 42 9.31 -3.99 11.11
N GLN A 43 9.42 -4.30 9.82
CA GLN A 43 8.65 -3.64 8.76
C GLN A 43 7.15 -3.95 8.87
N ILE A 44 6.76 -5.19 9.16
CA ILE A 44 5.35 -5.56 9.40
C ILE A 44 4.75 -4.70 10.52
N ASN A 45 5.43 -4.63 11.66
CA ASN A 45 4.98 -3.86 12.81
C ASN A 45 4.90 -2.35 12.51
N SER A 46 5.86 -1.82 11.77
CA SER A 46 5.88 -0.41 11.38
C SER A 46 4.80 -0.05 10.36
N ASN A 47 4.54 -0.93 9.39
CA ASN A 47 3.42 -0.74 8.46
C ASN A 47 2.08 -0.73 9.21
N ALA A 48 1.86 -1.64 10.15
CA ALA A 48 0.64 -1.64 10.96
C ALA A 48 0.46 -0.34 11.75
N LYS A 49 1.53 0.20 12.37
CA LYS A 49 1.51 1.50 13.07
C LYS A 49 1.23 2.66 12.11
N LEU A 50 1.87 2.66 10.93
CA LEU A 50 1.68 3.69 9.92
C LEU A 50 0.23 3.70 9.40
N VAL A 51 -0.34 2.53 9.11
CA VAL A 51 -1.73 2.43 8.67
C VAL A 51 -2.71 2.97 9.73
N ARG A 52 -2.48 2.69 11.02
CA ARG A 52 -3.27 3.27 12.12
C ARG A 52 -3.17 4.79 12.16
N TYR A 53 -1.97 5.32 12.03
CA TYR A 53 -1.73 6.75 11.95
C TYR A 53 -2.47 7.40 10.77
N LEU A 54 -2.33 6.82 9.57
CA LEU A 54 -2.99 7.33 8.37
C LEU A 54 -4.52 7.23 8.47
N LYS A 55 -5.06 6.13 8.99
CA LYS A 55 -6.51 5.96 9.21
C LYS A 55 -7.07 6.98 10.19
N LYS A 56 -6.29 7.39 11.20
CA LYS A 56 -6.69 8.42 12.17
C LYS A 56 -6.76 9.82 11.54
N ASN A 57 -5.86 10.12 10.61
CA ASN A 57 -5.68 11.46 10.06
C ASN A 57 -6.38 11.66 8.70
N TYR A 58 -6.71 10.56 7.99
CA TYR A 58 -7.32 10.59 6.67
C TYR A 58 -8.46 9.59 6.57
N ASN A 59 -9.38 9.82 5.63
CA ASN A 59 -10.46 8.87 5.35
C ASN A 59 -9.95 7.67 4.52
N ILE A 60 -9.08 6.85 5.12
CA ILE A 60 -8.56 5.64 4.48
C ILE A 60 -9.62 4.53 4.53
N GLU A 61 -10.02 4.02 3.37
CA GLU A 61 -10.99 2.93 3.26
C GLU A 61 -10.34 1.59 2.88
N TYR A 62 -9.22 1.64 2.15
CA TYR A 62 -8.57 0.47 1.59
C TYR A 62 -7.11 0.35 2.03
N LEU A 63 -6.65 -0.89 2.21
CA LEU A 63 -5.24 -1.23 2.32
C LEU A 63 -4.93 -2.36 1.34
N ILE A 64 -4.12 -2.06 0.32
CA ILE A 64 -3.76 -3.02 -0.71
C ILE A 64 -2.24 -3.19 -0.84
N GLY A 65 -1.80 -4.37 -1.22
CA GLY A 65 -0.47 -4.57 -1.77
C GLY A 65 -0.42 -4.10 -3.22
N HIS A 66 0.76 -3.73 -3.71
CA HIS A 66 0.91 -3.27 -5.09
C HIS A 66 0.41 -4.33 -6.09
N TYR A 67 0.61 -5.61 -5.82
CA TYR A 67 0.10 -6.72 -6.65
C TYR A 67 -1.43 -6.78 -6.76
N GLU A 68 -2.19 -6.09 -5.89
CA GLU A 68 -3.66 -6.11 -5.86
C GLU A 68 -4.30 -4.94 -6.63
N TYR A 69 -3.51 -3.95 -7.07
CA TYR A 69 -4.04 -2.71 -7.66
C TYR A 69 -4.91 -2.96 -8.92
N GLY A 70 -4.62 -4.01 -9.65
CA GLY A 70 -5.38 -4.38 -10.84
C GLY A 70 -6.86 -4.68 -10.59
N LYS A 71 -7.24 -5.09 -9.37
CA LYS A 71 -8.63 -5.30 -8.97
C LYS A 71 -9.47 -4.02 -9.08
N PHE A 72 -8.83 -2.85 -9.01
CA PHE A 72 -9.47 -1.54 -9.03
C PHE A 72 -9.76 -1.00 -10.44
N ARG A 73 -9.31 -1.66 -11.52
CA ARG A 73 -9.45 -1.17 -12.91
C ARG A 73 -10.88 -0.80 -13.31
N LYS A 74 -11.88 -1.45 -12.73
CA LYS A 74 -13.31 -1.17 -13.01
C LYS A 74 -13.97 -0.30 -11.94
N SER A 75 -13.23 0.14 -10.94
CA SER A 75 -13.77 0.96 -9.87
C SER A 75 -13.76 2.45 -10.24
N LYS A 76 -14.57 3.24 -9.52
CA LYS A 76 -14.58 4.71 -9.64
C LYS A 76 -13.26 5.38 -9.22
N LEU A 77 -12.42 4.65 -8.48
CA LEU A 77 -11.11 5.13 -8.00
C LEU A 77 -10.04 5.10 -9.09
N TRP A 78 -10.23 4.27 -10.13
CA TRP A 78 -9.27 4.16 -11.23
C TRP A 78 -9.28 5.39 -12.12
N LYS A 79 -8.11 6.02 -12.31
CA LYS A 79 -7.93 7.26 -13.09
C LYS A 79 -6.97 7.13 -14.29
N GLU A 80 -6.46 5.91 -14.57
CA GLU A 80 -5.68 5.69 -15.78
C GLU A 80 -6.61 5.58 -17.00
N THR A 81 -6.32 6.36 -18.02
CA THR A 81 -7.12 6.44 -19.25
C THR A 81 -6.63 5.48 -20.33
N SER A 82 -5.35 5.11 -20.32
CA SER A 82 -4.80 4.15 -21.27
C SER A 82 -5.15 2.72 -20.84
N SER A 83 -5.91 2.03 -21.67
CA SER A 83 -6.30 0.63 -21.42
C SER A 83 -5.10 -0.34 -21.48
N THR A 84 -4.02 0.04 -22.15
CA THR A 84 -2.80 -0.76 -22.33
C THR A 84 -1.72 -0.48 -21.29
N TYR A 85 -1.82 0.61 -20.53
CA TYR A 85 -0.84 0.95 -19.51
C TYR A 85 -1.11 0.18 -18.21
N PHE A 86 -0.54 -1.00 -18.13
CA PHE A 86 -0.66 -1.90 -17.00
C PHE A 86 0.61 -2.75 -16.85
N THR A 87 1.06 -2.97 -15.63
CA THR A 87 2.19 -3.87 -15.32
C THR A 87 1.82 -4.79 -14.17
N GLU A 88 2.16 -6.05 -14.27
CA GLU A 88 2.03 -6.97 -13.13
C GLU A 88 3.05 -6.63 -12.05
N LYS A 89 2.61 -6.72 -10.80
CA LYS A 89 3.42 -6.46 -9.61
C LYS A 89 3.32 -7.64 -8.64
N GLU A 90 4.40 -7.89 -7.90
CA GLU A 90 4.45 -8.96 -6.90
C GLU A 90 4.59 -8.41 -5.47
N ASP A 91 5.08 -7.17 -5.35
CA ASP A 91 5.36 -6.53 -4.07
C ASP A 91 4.10 -6.06 -3.33
N PRO A 92 4.16 -6.01 -2.00
CA PRO A 92 5.18 -6.50 -1.09
C PRO A 92 5.06 -8.00 -0.79
N GLY A 93 4.23 -8.72 -1.54
CA GLY A 93 3.91 -10.13 -1.38
C GLY A 93 2.72 -10.40 -0.45
N SER A 94 1.97 -11.47 -0.77
CA SER A 94 0.72 -11.81 -0.06
C SER A 94 0.96 -12.18 1.41
N ALA A 95 2.06 -12.87 1.71
CA ALA A 95 2.40 -13.26 3.07
C ALA A 95 2.69 -12.04 3.97
N PHE A 96 3.38 -11.01 3.44
CA PHE A 96 3.61 -9.76 4.15
C PHE A 96 2.29 -9.03 4.41
N MET A 97 1.46 -8.86 3.37
CA MET A 97 0.16 -8.20 3.49
C MET A 97 -0.77 -8.91 4.48
N LYS A 98 -0.78 -10.25 4.48
CA LYS A 98 -1.56 -11.03 5.45
C LYS A 98 -1.17 -10.68 6.88
N LYS A 99 0.14 -10.69 7.21
CA LYS A 99 0.63 -10.37 8.57
C LYS A 99 0.33 -8.93 8.97
N VAL A 100 0.47 -7.95 8.07
CA VAL A 100 0.10 -6.56 8.36
C VAL A 100 -1.41 -6.47 8.67
N ARG A 101 -2.25 -7.09 7.84
CA ARG A 101 -3.72 -7.08 7.99
C ARG A 101 -4.18 -7.73 9.29
N GLU A 102 -3.53 -8.81 9.72
CA GLU A 102 -3.82 -9.47 11.01
C GLU A 102 -3.62 -8.53 12.21
N LEU A 103 -2.65 -7.60 12.14
CA LEU A 103 -2.37 -6.63 13.20
C LEU A 103 -3.36 -5.45 13.24
N ILE A 104 -4.18 -5.26 12.22
CA ILE A 104 -5.07 -4.08 12.06
C ILE A 104 -6.52 -4.46 11.74
N THR A 105 -6.95 -5.67 12.09
CA THR A 105 -8.32 -6.16 11.84
C THR A 105 -9.40 -5.25 12.41
N ASP A 106 -9.12 -4.61 13.54
CA ASP A 106 -9.99 -3.63 14.21
C ASP A 106 -10.29 -2.39 13.36
N LEU A 107 -9.42 -2.04 12.39
CA LEU A 107 -9.61 -0.89 11.50
C LEU A 107 -10.65 -1.13 10.39
N LYS A 108 -11.05 -2.39 10.16
CA LYS A 108 -12.07 -2.80 9.18
C LYS A 108 -11.82 -2.25 7.78
N LEU A 109 -10.56 -2.22 7.35
CA LEU A 109 -10.17 -1.78 6.01
C LEU A 109 -10.55 -2.82 4.96
N LYS A 110 -10.95 -2.35 3.79
CA LYS A 110 -11.22 -3.17 2.61
C LYS A 110 -9.93 -3.46 1.84
N TYR A 111 -9.94 -4.53 1.04
CA TYR A 111 -8.77 -4.97 0.24
C TYR A 111 -9.09 -5.06 -1.25
N GLU A 112 -10.32 -4.74 -1.62
CA GLU A 112 -10.83 -4.70 -2.99
C GLU A 112 -12.06 -3.78 -3.05
N PRO A 113 -12.41 -3.21 -4.23
CA PRO A 113 -13.53 -2.29 -4.37
C PRO A 113 -14.89 -2.93 -4.21
#